data_e83082bd5cba306cd1a958bda466d597
#
_entry.id   e83082bd5cba306cd1a958bda466d597
#
_cell.length_a   1.000
_cell.length_b   1.000
_cell.length_c   1.000
_cell.angle_alpha   90.00
_cell.angle_beta   90.00
_cell.angle_gamma   90.00
#
_symmetry.space_group_name_H-M   'P 1'
#
loop_
_entity.id
_entity.type
_entity.pdbx_description
1 polymer ?
#
loop_
_entity_poly.entity_id
_entity_poly.type
_entity_poly.pdbx_seq_one_letter_code
_entity_poly.pdbx_strand_id
1 'polypeptide(L)'
;MLGSTGIGAELLGLKEEVRMKAMVLREFCEIELEGEARKRTDLPLKKAPLEMAELPAPTPDVKQVLIKVSACGVCHTELDEIEGRLVPPQFPIILGHEVVGRIERLGSGVTKFTLGDRVGVAWIYSSCGRCDFCLRGDENLCDQFQATGLDAHGGYAQYIVISEDFAYPIPEKFSDSQAAPLLCAGVIGYRALRLSGIKPKQVLGLYGFGASAHIAIQVANHWGCTVFVFTRKGQKEHQALAEQLGAQWVGATGDTPPEKLDAAIDFTPVGEPVREALGVLKKGGRVVINAIRKINPIPELDYATYVWHEREIKSVANVARRDAEEFLPLAAQIPIIPSVQEFELQEANQALRLLKAGRMRGAGVLRVSE
;
A
#
# COMPACT_ATOMS: atom_id res chain seq x y z
N MET A 1 -43.07 56.75 28.53
CA MET A 1 -41.80 56.09 28.94
C MET A 1 -42.05 54.60 28.97
N LEU A 2 -41.72 53.92 27.93
CA LEU A 2 -41.73 52.44 27.85
C LEU A 2 -40.41 52.01 27.25
N GLY A 3 -39.60 51.36 28.09
CA GLY A 3 -38.31 50.82 27.70
C GLY A 3 -38.46 49.63 26.82
N SER A 4 -37.84 49.66 25.63
CA SER A 4 -37.65 48.51 24.75
C SER A 4 -36.42 47.72 25.21
N THR A 5 -36.65 46.60 25.84
CA THR A 5 -35.65 45.58 26.13
C THR A 5 -35.20 44.94 24.83
N GLY A 6 -33.92 45.14 24.49
CA GLY A 6 -33.24 44.38 23.43
C GLY A 6 -33.02 42.94 23.86
N ILE A 7 -33.77 42.02 23.30
CA ILE A 7 -33.53 40.59 23.32
C ILE A 7 -33.40 40.16 21.88
N GLY A 8 -32.24 39.62 21.51
CA GLY A 8 -32.15 38.89 20.28
C GLY A 8 -30.89 39.08 19.46
N ALA A 9 -29.75 38.60 19.95
CA ALA A 9 -28.58 38.35 19.13
C ALA A 9 -27.60 37.31 19.76
N GLU A 10 -28.16 36.28 20.37
CA GLU A 10 -27.35 35.16 20.90
C GLU A 10 -28.05 33.86 20.61
N LEU A 11 -28.07 33.42 19.37
CA LEU A 11 -28.44 32.04 19.01
C LEU A 11 -28.16 31.79 17.51
N LEU A 12 -26.90 31.81 17.12
CA LEU A 12 -26.37 31.06 15.99
C LEU A 12 -24.88 30.84 16.26
N GLY A 13 -24.58 29.91 17.15
CA GLY A 13 -23.24 29.34 17.29
C GLY A 13 -22.92 28.56 16.00
N LEU A 14 -22.56 29.28 14.95
CA LEU A 14 -21.88 28.75 13.80
C LEU A 14 -20.54 28.19 14.36
N LYS A 15 -20.48 26.90 14.63
CA LYS A 15 -19.19 26.21 14.82
C LYS A 15 -18.39 26.54 13.58
N GLU A 16 -17.29 27.28 13.73
CA GLU A 16 -16.36 27.49 12.62
C GLU A 16 -16.06 26.11 12.01
N GLU A 17 -16.37 25.99 10.74
CA GLU A 17 -16.14 24.76 9.98
C GLU A 17 -14.63 24.56 9.90
N VAL A 18 -14.11 23.55 10.59
CA VAL A 18 -12.67 23.24 10.60
C VAL A 18 -12.25 22.96 9.17
N ARG A 19 -11.34 23.76 8.65
CA ARG A 19 -10.78 23.55 7.30
C ARG A 19 -9.48 22.77 7.38
N MET A 20 -9.21 21.98 6.35
CA MET A 20 -7.99 21.18 6.22
C MET A 20 -7.30 21.45 4.90
N LYS A 21 -5.97 21.39 4.90
CA LYS A 21 -5.15 21.35 3.68
C LYS A 21 -5.11 19.93 3.12
N ALA A 22 -5.24 19.82 1.79
CA ALA A 22 -5.17 18.56 1.07
C ALA A 22 -4.54 18.73 -0.31
N MET A 23 -3.84 17.70 -0.78
CA MET A 23 -3.41 17.59 -2.18
C MET A 23 -4.48 16.83 -2.96
N VAL A 24 -5.11 17.48 -3.94
CA VAL A 24 -6.25 16.93 -4.68
C VAL A 24 -5.88 16.63 -6.13
N LEU A 25 -6.39 15.53 -6.65
CA LEU A 25 -6.41 15.20 -8.08
C LEU A 25 -7.76 15.65 -8.66
N ARG A 26 -7.75 16.47 -9.73
CA ARG A 26 -8.98 16.99 -10.37
C ARG A 26 -9.30 16.33 -11.71
N GLU A 27 -8.30 15.75 -12.35
CA GLU A 27 -8.44 15.09 -13.65
C GLU A 27 -7.26 14.14 -13.86
N PHE A 28 -7.40 13.17 -14.75
CA PHE A 28 -6.29 12.34 -15.18
C PHE A 28 -5.26 13.15 -15.96
N CYS A 29 -3.98 12.81 -15.78
CA CYS A 29 -2.90 13.38 -16.56
C CYS A 29 -1.72 12.42 -16.61
N GLU A 30 -0.85 12.56 -17.62
CA GLU A 30 0.47 11.93 -17.59
C GLU A 30 1.42 12.82 -16.79
N ILE A 31 2.15 12.21 -15.85
CA ILE A 31 3.18 12.94 -15.08
C ILE A 31 4.38 13.18 -15.97
N GLU A 32 4.76 14.44 -16.17
CA GLU A 32 5.94 14.85 -16.94
C GLU A 32 7.23 14.54 -16.21
N LEU A 33 8.14 13.83 -16.89
CA LEU A 33 9.52 13.61 -16.45
C LEU A 33 10.49 14.32 -17.39
N GLU A 34 11.49 15.00 -16.84
CA GLU A 34 12.50 15.69 -17.61
C GLU A 34 13.35 14.70 -18.42
N GLY A 35 13.47 14.96 -19.74
CA GLY A 35 14.25 14.12 -20.65
C GLY A 35 13.58 12.81 -21.08
N GLU A 36 12.34 12.55 -20.65
CA GLU A 36 11.58 11.40 -21.10
C GLU A 36 10.52 11.77 -22.16
N ALA A 37 10.34 10.88 -23.14
CA ALA A 37 9.29 11.05 -24.11
C ALA A 37 7.90 10.77 -23.50
N ARG A 38 6.91 11.53 -23.93
CA ARG A 38 5.50 11.32 -23.57
C ARG A 38 5.03 9.92 -23.99
N LYS A 39 4.42 9.18 -23.05
CA LYS A 39 3.92 7.81 -23.27
C LYS A 39 2.40 7.74 -23.52
N ARG A 40 1.65 8.75 -23.03
CA ARG A 40 0.19 8.82 -23.12
C ARG A 40 -0.23 10.10 -23.84
N THR A 41 -0.53 10.00 -25.14
CA THR A 41 -0.94 11.16 -25.95
C THR A 41 -2.39 11.55 -25.76
N ASP A 42 -3.17 10.70 -25.12
CA ASP A 42 -4.59 10.86 -24.78
C ASP A 42 -4.84 11.64 -23.49
N LEU A 43 -3.80 11.89 -22.69
CA LEU A 43 -3.91 12.62 -21.41
C LEU A 43 -3.13 13.95 -21.46
N PRO A 44 -3.54 14.99 -20.73
CA PRO A 44 -2.73 16.19 -20.55
C PRO A 44 -1.41 15.84 -19.84
N LEU A 45 -0.32 16.52 -20.21
CA LEU A 45 0.99 16.34 -19.58
C LEU A 45 1.17 17.37 -18.48
N LYS A 46 1.43 16.95 -17.24
CA LYS A 46 1.57 17.86 -16.09
C LYS A 46 2.81 17.54 -15.24
N LYS A 47 3.55 18.58 -14.83
CA LYS A 47 4.61 18.48 -13.82
C LYS A 47 4.06 18.40 -12.40
N ALA A 48 2.89 18.98 -12.16
CA ALA A 48 2.20 19.02 -10.88
C ALA A 48 0.77 18.51 -11.06
N PRO A 49 0.54 17.18 -11.03
CA PRO A 49 -0.79 16.60 -11.17
C PRO A 49 -1.74 16.93 -10.02
N LEU A 50 -1.20 17.10 -8.81
CA LEU A 50 -1.98 17.40 -7.61
C LEU A 50 -1.93 18.90 -7.30
N GLU A 51 -3.06 19.43 -6.82
CA GLU A 51 -3.21 20.83 -6.41
C GLU A 51 -3.45 20.91 -4.90
N MET A 52 -2.81 21.87 -4.22
CA MET A 52 -3.13 22.17 -2.83
C MET A 52 -4.49 22.84 -2.75
N ALA A 53 -5.37 22.31 -1.92
CA ALA A 53 -6.71 22.86 -1.67
C ALA A 53 -6.99 22.96 -0.17
N GLU A 54 -7.84 23.92 0.20
CA GLU A 54 -8.45 23.99 1.53
C GLU A 54 -9.90 23.49 1.44
N LEU A 55 -10.18 22.40 2.14
CA LEU A 55 -11.46 21.71 2.15
C LEU A 55 -12.04 21.68 3.57
N PRO A 56 -13.35 21.50 3.74
CA PRO A 56 -13.93 21.19 5.04
C PRO A 56 -13.32 19.91 5.59
N ALA A 57 -12.94 19.91 6.87
CA ALA A 57 -12.54 18.68 7.53
C ALA A 57 -13.74 17.74 7.64
N PRO A 58 -13.59 16.44 7.34
CA PRO A 58 -14.69 15.49 7.41
C PRO A 58 -15.17 15.29 8.85
N THR A 59 -16.43 14.91 8.99
CA THR A 59 -17.02 14.55 10.29
C THR A 59 -17.22 13.03 10.32
N PRO A 60 -16.78 12.34 11.40
CA PRO A 60 -16.95 10.90 11.49
C PRO A 60 -18.42 10.54 11.72
N ASP A 61 -18.92 9.59 10.94
CA ASP A 61 -20.23 8.97 11.09
C ASP A 61 -20.23 7.89 12.17
N VAL A 62 -21.34 7.15 12.28
CA VAL A 62 -21.47 6.01 13.20
C VAL A 62 -20.34 5.01 12.94
N LYS A 63 -19.65 4.59 14.02
CA LYS A 63 -18.50 3.67 13.98
C LYS A 63 -17.31 4.14 13.15
N GLN A 64 -17.22 5.42 12.82
CA GLN A 64 -16.04 6.00 12.19
C GLN A 64 -15.21 6.80 13.19
N VAL A 65 -13.93 6.92 12.88
CA VAL A 65 -12.97 7.77 13.59
C VAL A 65 -12.43 8.83 12.65
N LEU A 66 -12.26 10.06 13.14
CA LEU A 66 -11.52 11.11 12.47
C LEU A 66 -10.07 11.04 12.92
N ILE A 67 -9.17 10.87 11.98
CA ILE A 67 -7.73 10.80 12.23
C ILE A 67 -7.09 12.11 11.78
N LYS A 68 -6.34 12.77 12.68
CA LYS A 68 -5.37 13.80 12.32
C LYS A 68 -4.14 13.09 11.76
N VAL A 69 -3.88 13.29 10.47
CA VAL A 69 -2.82 12.60 9.74
C VAL A 69 -1.47 13.22 10.07
N SER A 70 -0.51 12.41 10.50
CA SER A 70 0.88 12.83 10.70
C SER A 70 1.77 12.45 9.51
N ALA A 71 1.55 11.28 8.91
CA ALA A 71 2.32 10.81 7.75
C ALA A 71 1.45 10.02 6.77
N CYS A 72 1.79 10.08 5.47
CA CYS A 72 1.19 9.23 4.45
C CYS A 72 2.25 8.77 3.45
N GLY A 73 2.33 7.47 3.17
CA GLY A 73 3.26 6.91 2.18
C GLY A 73 2.90 7.26 0.74
N VAL A 74 3.88 7.10 -0.15
CA VAL A 74 3.77 7.36 -1.59
C VAL A 74 4.07 6.08 -2.35
N CYS A 75 3.06 5.54 -3.04
CA CYS A 75 3.08 4.24 -3.70
C CYS A 75 2.90 4.37 -5.23
N HIS A 76 3.15 3.29 -5.95
CA HIS A 76 2.87 3.21 -7.40
C HIS A 76 1.36 3.25 -7.71
N THR A 77 0.51 2.95 -6.75
CA THR A 77 -0.95 3.03 -6.88
C THR A 77 -1.40 4.46 -7.24
N GLU A 78 -0.82 5.48 -6.57
CA GLU A 78 -1.13 6.88 -6.87
C GLU A 78 -0.71 7.28 -8.29
N LEU A 79 0.35 6.67 -8.85
CA LEU A 79 0.70 6.86 -10.26
C LEU A 79 -0.35 6.25 -11.19
N ASP A 80 -0.91 5.09 -10.81
CA ASP A 80 -1.97 4.43 -11.58
C ASP A 80 -3.30 5.20 -11.51
N GLU A 81 -3.60 5.84 -10.38
CA GLU A 81 -4.76 6.72 -10.20
C GLU A 81 -4.62 8.01 -11.02
N ILE A 82 -3.47 8.68 -10.93
CA ILE A 82 -3.21 9.93 -11.67
C ILE A 82 -3.26 9.71 -13.18
N GLU A 83 -2.72 8.60 -13.67
CA GLU A 83 -2.63 8.30 -15.10
C GLU A 83 -3.85 7.50 -15.62
N GLY A 84 -4.93 7.39 -14.85
CA GLY A 84 -6.22 6.84 -15.27
C GLY A 84 -6.22 5.34 -15.51
N ARG A 85 -5.31 4.59 -14.90
CA ARG A 85 -5.33 3.12 -14.89
C ARG A 85 -6.21 2.58 -13.77
N LEU A 86 -6.31 3.31 -12.67
CA LEU A 86 -7.33 3.16 -11.64
C LEU A 86 -8.22 4.39 -11.69
N VAL A 87 -9.52 4.18 -11.76
CA VAL A 87 -10.50 5.25 -12.04
C VAL A 87 -11.33 5.51 -10.79
N PRO A 88 -11.16 6.68 -10.14
CA PRO A 88 -12.02 7.07 -9.02
C PRO A 88 -13.45 7.33 -9.51
N PRO A 89 -14.47 7.12 -8.66
CA PRO A 89 -15.86 7.34 -9.03
C PRO A 89 -16.18 8.82 -9.29
N GLN A 90 -15.36 9.73 -8.77
CA GLN A 90 -15.55 11.17 -8.89
C GLN A 90 -14.26 11.97 -8.72
N PHE A 91 -14.26 13.19 -9.25
CA PHE A 91 -13.26 14.23 -8.98
C PHE A 91 -13.90 15.42 -8.25
N PRO A 92 -13.14 16.19 -7.44
CA PRO A 92 -11.76 15.93 -7.03
C PRO A 92 -11.65 14.77 -6.06
N ILE A 93 -10.51 14.08 -6.07
CA ILE A 93 -10.17 13.02 -5.11
C ILE A 93 -8.87 13.35 -4.37
N ILE A 94 -8.79 13.00 -3.09
CA ILE A 94 -7.56 13.04 -2.29
C ILE A 94 -6.97 11.63 -2.33
N LEU A 95 -5.73 11.51 -2.79
CA LEU A 95 -5.01 10.24 -2.90
C LEU A 95 -4.37 9.82 -1.56
N GLY A 96 -3.70 8.67 -1.56
CA GLY A 96 -2.90 8.18 -0.44
C GLY A 96 -3.61 7.17 0.47
N HIS A 97 -3.02 6.00 0.63
CA HIS A 97 -3.60 4.87 1.37
C HIS A 97 -2.67 4.25 2.42
N GLU A 98 -1.53 4.88 2.69
CA GLU A 98 -0.55 4.46 3.70
C GLU A 98 -0.53 5.47 4.85
N VAL A 99 -1.65 5.61 5.56
CA VAL A 99 -1.88 6.71 6.50
C VAL A 99 -1.47 6.35 7.92
N VAL A 100 -0.76 7.22 8.59
CA VAL A 100 -0.50 7.15 10.04
C VAL A 100 -0.93 8.46 10.69
N GLY A 101 -1.57 8.37 11.84
CA GLY A 101 -2.01 9.56 12.59
C GLY A 101 -2.58 9.22 13.94
N ARG A 102 -3.26 10.21 14.53
CA ARG A 102 -3.93 10.06 15.83
C ARG A 102 -5.41 10.36 15.72
N ILE A 103 -6.20 9.61 16.47
CA ILE A 103 -7.65 9.81 16.54
C ILE A 103 -7.95 11.12 17.25
N GLU A 104 -8.62 12.04 16.53
CA GLU A 104 -9.01 13.36 17.02
C GLU A 104 -10.49 13.44 17.42
N ARG A 105 -11.36 12.70 16.72
CA ARG A 105 -12.78 12.59 17.07
C ARG A 105 -13.29 11.17 16.83
N LEU A 106 -14.28 10.81 17.66
CA LEU A 106 -14.99 9.54 17.56
C LEU A 106 -16.43 9.79 17.09
N GLY A 107 -16.86 9.03 16.10
CA GLY A 107 -18.27 8.93 15.76
C GLY A 107 -19.03 8.11 16.81
N SER A 108 -20.34 8.18 16.79
CA SER A 108 -21.16 7.43 17.72
C SER A 108 -20.97 5.89 17.53
N GLY A 109 -20.98 5.14 18.62
CA GLY A 109 -20.86 3.68 18.60
C GLY A 109 -19.44 3.15 18.34
N VAL A 110 -18.40 3.98 18.28
CA VAL A 110 -17.01 3.55 18.30
C VAL A 110 -16.69 2.90 19.64
N THR A 111 -16.08 1.71 19.60
CA THR A 111 -15.77 0.90 20.78
C THR A 111 -14.34 0.39 20.83
N LYS A 112 -13.63 0.36 19.66
CA LYS A 112 -12.29 -0.20 19.55
C LYS A 112 -11.18 0.79 19.96
N PHE A 113 -11.46 2.08 19.91
CA PHE A 113 -10.47 3.13 20.07
C PHE A 113 -10.93 4.25 21.00
N THR A 114 -9.95 5.02 21.48
CA THR A 114 -10.13 6.24 22.27
C THR A 114 -9.45 7.44 21.60
N LEU A 115 -9.77 8.65 22.08
CA LEU A 115 -9.11 9.88 21.59
C LEU A 115 -7.60 9.82 21.88
N GLY A 116 -6.81 10.23 20.88
CA GLY A 116 -5.36 10.23 20.94
C GLY A 116 -4.69 8.91 20.56
N ASP A 117 -5.44 7.82 20.40
CA ASP A 117 -4.89 6.54 19.95
C ASP A 117 -4.17 6.71 18.62
N ARG A 118 -2.97 6.11 18.51
CA ARG A 118 -2.14 6.11 17.31
C ARG A 118 -2.52 4.98 16.40
N VAL A 119 -2.98 5.32 15.21
CA VAL A 119 -3.53 4.37 14.25
C VAL A 119 -3.01 4.57 12.84
N GLY A 120 -3.12 3.53 12.03
CA GLY A 120 -2.86 3.56 10.59
C GLY A 120 -4.08 3.15 9.79
N VAL A 121 -4.11 3.56 8.52
CA VAL A 121 -5.09 3.17 7.52
C VAL A 121 -4.35 2.57 6.33
N ALA A 122 -4.83 1.41 5.87
CA ALA A 122 -4.31 0.72 4.69
C ALA A 122 -5.24 0.91 3.48
N TRP A 123 -5.08 0.07 2.45
CA TRP A 123 -5.84 0.15 1.21
C TRP A 123 -7.35 0.02 1.37
N ILE A 124 -7.85 -0.84 2.28
CA ILE A 124 -9.30 -1.04 2.44
C ILE A 124 -9.91 0.14 3.18
N TYR A 125 -10.80 0.86 2.51
CA TYR A 125 -11.65 1.88 3.13
C TYR A 125 -12.89 1.27 3.77
N SER A 126 -13.59 0.41 3.02
CA SER A 126 -14.79 -0.28 3.51
C SER A 126 -15.06 -1.58 2.76
N SER A 127 -15.92 -2.41 3.34
CA SER A 127 -16.53 -3.58 2.71
C SER A 127 -17.93 -3.81 3.26
N CYS A 128 -18.73 -4.67 2.63
CA CYS A 128 -20.14 -4.84 3.06
C CYS A 128 -20.32 -5.54 4.41
N GLY A 129 -19.31 -6.25 4.92
CA GLY A 129 -19.32 -6.94 6.20
C GLY A 129 -20.22 -8.19 6.31
N ARG A 130 -20.98 -8.55 5.24
CA ARG A 130 -22.02 -9.57 5.30
C ARG A 130 -21.98 -10.64 4.19
N CYS A 131 -21.24 -10.44 3.12
CA CYS A 131 -21.04 -11.46 2.08
C CYS A 131 -20.08 -12.55 2.55
N ASP A 132 -20.08 -13.69 1.85
CA ASP A 132 -19.23 -14.83 2.21
C ASP A 132 -17.74 -14.47 2.26
N PHE A 133 -17.28 -13.54 1.43
CA PHE A 133 -15.90 -13.04 1.47
C PHE A 133 -15.62 -12.30 2.77
N CYS A 134 -16.48 -11.36 3.16
CA CYS A 134 -16.32 -10.60 4.39
C CYS A 134 -16.38 -11.48 5.64
N LEU A 135 -17.35 -12.44 5.67
CA LEU A 135 -17.56 -13.32 6.82
C LEU A 135 -16.38 -14.27 7.08
N ARG A 136 -15.60 -14.61 6.04
CA ARG A 136 -14.39 -15.43 6.19
C ARG A 136 -13.08 -14.63 6.28
N GLY A 137 -13.17 -13.28 6.27
CA GLY A 137 -12.01 -12.39 6.38
C GLY A 137 -11.22 -12.21 5.09
N ASP A 138 -11.87 -12.31 3.93
CA ASP A 138 -11.34 -12.01 2.60
C ASP A 138 -12.03 -10.76 2.03
N GLU A 139 -12.12 -9.69 2.81
CA GLU A 139 -12.85 -8.45 2.49
C GLU A 139 -12.37 -7.79 1.18
N ASN A 140 -11.11 -8.02 0.82
CA ASN A 140 -10.52 -7.58 -0.44
C ASN A 140 -11.18 -8.19 -1.69
N LEU A 141 -11.99 -9.24 -1.53
CA LEU A 141 -12.75 -9.89 -2.60
C LEU A 141 -14.25 -9.55 -2.55
N CYS A 142 -14.66 -8.64 -1.68
CA CYS A 142 -16.04 -8.18 -1.57
C CYS A 142 -16.43 -7.35 -2.79
N ASP A 143 -17.60 -7.64 -3.41
CA ASP A 143 -18.10 -6.86 -4.56
C ASP A 143 -18.45 -5.41 -4.21
N GLN A 144 -18.65 -5.10 -2.91
CA GLN A 144 -18.88 -3.74 -2.40
C GLN A 144 -17.64 -3.19 -1.69
N PHE A 145 -16.46 -3.67 -2.07
CA PHE A 145 -15.20 -3.15 -1.59
C PHE A 145 -14.99 -1.70 -2.03
N GLN A 146 -14.45 -0.88 -1.13
CA GLN A 146 -14.00 0.47 -1.44
C GLN A 146 -12.55 0.65 -1.00
N ALA A 147 -11.78 1.37 -1.80
CA ALA A 147 -10.37 1.64 -1.56
C ALA A 147 -10.13 3.06 -1.04
N THR A 148 -9.21 3.19 -0.08
CA THR A 148 -8.71 4.46 0.44
C THR A 148 -7.89 5.18 -0.64
N GLY A 149 -8.17 6.45 -0.88
CA GLY A 149 -7.50 7.26 -1.90
C GLY A 149 -8.04 7.07 -3.32
N LEU A 150 -8.89 6.08 -3.57
CA LEU A 150 -9.51 5.80 -4.85
C LEU A 150 -11.03 5.98 -4.81
N ASP A 151 -11.75 5.15 -4.05
CA ASP A 151 -13.22 5.20 -3.94
C ASP A 151 -13.67 6.21 -2.87
N ALA A 152 -12.83 6.48 -1.90
CA ALA A 152 -12.99 7.49 -0.86
C ALA A 152 -11.72 8.33 -0.74
N HIS A 153 -11.83 9.52 -0.14
CA HIS A 153 -10.68 10.39 0.10
C HIS A 153 -9.62 9.71 0.96
N GLY A 154 -8.35 9.87 0.58
CA GLY A 154 -7.18 9.30 1.22
C GLY A 154 -6.44 10.26 2.14
N GLY A 155 -5.18 9.91 2.43
CA GLY A 155 -4.34 10.53 3.45
C GLY A 155 -3.44 11.67 2.98
N TYR A 156 -3.51 12.12 1.74
CA TYR A 156 -2.80 13.33 1.31
C TYR A 156 -3.53 14.60 1.79
N ALA A 157 -3.97 14.56 3.03
CA ALA A 157 -4.73 15.61 3.71
C ALA A 157 -4.49 15.59 5.23
N GLN A 158 -4.74 16.71 5.90
CA GLN A 158 -4.57 16.81 7.35
C GLN A 158 -5.52 15.92 8.14
N TYR A 159 -6.66 15.54 7.57
CA TYR A 159 -7.64 14.67 8.22
C TYR A 159 -8.20 13.63 7.24
N ILE A 160 -8.49 12.46 7.79
CA ILE A 160 -9.22 11.38 7.12
C ILE A 160 -10.23 10.76 8.07
N VAL A 161 -11.38 10.31 7.56
CA VAL A 161 -12.32 9.48 8.30
C VAL A 161 -12.23 8.04 7.82
N ILE A 162 -12.36 7.10 8.74
CA ILE A 162 -12.35 5.66 8.45
C ILE A 162 -13.23 4.93 9.45
N SER A 163 -13.81 3.79 9.06
CA SER A 163 -14.45 2.89 10.03
C SER A 163 -13.44 2.37 11.05
N GLU A 164 -13.85 2.24 12.31
CA GLU A 164 -13.02 1.61 13.35
C GLU A 164 -12.57 0.18 12.98
N ASP A 165 -13.26 -0.47 12.04
CA ASP A 165 -12.92 -1.81 11.56
C ASP A 165 -11.72 -1.85 10.62
N PHE A 166 -11.33 -0.73 10.03
CA PHE A 166 -10.21 -0.58 9.09
C PHE A 166 -9.14 0.41 9.56
N ALA A 167 -9.19 0.81 10.82
CA ALA A 167 -8.11 1.48 11.52
C ALA A 167 -7.28 0.44 12.29
N TYR A 168 -5.95 0.56 12.25
CA TYR A 168 -5.03 -0.42 12.83
C TYR A 168 -4.11 0.24 13.85
N PRO A 169 -3.97 -0.29 15.08
CA PRO A 169 -2.98 0.21 16.04
C PRO A 169 -1.57 0.15 15.47
N ILE A 170 -0.83 1.24 15.54
CA ILE A 170 0.56 1.31 15.10
C ILE A 170 1.50 1.02 16.27
N PRO A 171 2.41 0.04 16.16
CA PRO A 171 3.38 -0.27 17.19
C PRO A 171 4.31 0.93 17.50
N GLU A 172 4.55 1.19 18.77
CA GLU A 172 5.38 2.31 19.27
C GLU A 172 6.84 2.27 18.78
N LYS A 173 7.33 1.10 18.36
CA LYS A 173 8.68 0.90 17.84
C LYS A 173 8.98 1.76 16.61
N PHE A 174 7.99 2.05 15.78
CA PHE A 174 8.16 2.76 14.52
C PHE A 174 7.79 4.24 14.67
N SER A 175 8.57 5.16 14.09
CA SER A 175 8.10 6.52 13.86
C SER A 175 6.91 6.52 12.89
N ASP A 176 6.18 7.62 12.78
CA ASP A 176 5.05 7.71 11.85
C ASP A 176 5.48 7.49 10.39
N SER A 177 6.62 8.09 10.02
CA SER A 177 7.20 7.89 8.68
C SER A 177 7.66 6.46 8.42
N GLN A 178 8.18 5.76 9.42
CA GLN A 178 8.57 4.36 9.28
C GLN A 178 7.37 3.42 9.23
N ALA A 179 6.27 3.78 9.89
CA ALA A 179 5.07 2.96 9.93
C ALA A 179 4.25 3.05 8.64
N ALA A 180 4.23 4.20 7.95
CA ALA A 180 3.44 4.41 6.75
C ALA A 180 3.67 3.32 5.67
N PRO A 181 4.89 3.01 5.21
CA PRO A 181 5.10 1.98 4.19
C PRO A 181 4.78 0.55 4.66
N LEU A 182 4.68 0.32 5.99
CA LEU A 182 4.25 -0.98 6.49
C LEU A 182 2.79 -1.27 6.17
N LEU A 183 1.95 -0.22 6.01
CA LEU A 183 0.51 -0.32 5.72
C LEU A 183 0.18 -0.69 4.26
N CYS A 184 1.17 -0.62 3.36
CA CYS A 184 1.04 -1.12 1.98
C CYS A 184 2.10 -2.18 1.69
N ALA A 185 3.34 -1.77 1.44
CA ALA A 185 4.43 -2.67 1.06
C ALA A 185 4.64 -3.80 2.07
N GLY A 186 4.51 -3.52 3.36
CA GLY A 186 4.62 -4.50 4.44
C GLY A 186 3.47 -5.50 4.44
N VAL A 187 2.24 -5.00 4.54
CA VAL A 187 1.05 -5.86 4.63
C VAL A 187 0.86 -6.70 3.39
N ILE A 188 1.08 -6.14 2.17
CA ILE A 188 0.95 -6.90 0.92
C ILE A 188 2.03 -7.97 0.77
N GLY A 189 3.26 -7.67 1.20
CA GLY A 189 4.35 -8.66 1.26
C GLY A 189 4.03 -9.81 2.21
N TYR A 190 3.49 -9.49 3.38
CA TYR A 190 3.02 -10.48 4.35
C TYR A 190 1.88 -11.36 3.80
N ARG A 191 0.87 -10.74 3.15
CA ARG A 191 -0.20 -11.51 2.49
C ARG A 191 0.35 -12.43 1.41
N ALA A 192 1.31 -11.99 0.61
CA ALA A 192 1.93 -12.83 -0.41
C ALA A 192 2.63 -14.05 0.23
N LEU A 193 3.34 -13.87 1.35
CA LEU A 193 3.94 -14.97 2.12
C LEU A 193 2.87 -15.94 2.63
N ARG A 194 1.78 -15.46 3.21
CA ARG A 194 0.67 -16.32 3.66
C ARG A 194 0.06 -17.12 2.50
N LEU A 195 -0.21 -16.46 1.37
CA LEU A 195 -0.81 -17.10 0.20
C LEU A 195 0.15 -18.08 -0.49
N SER A 196 1.46 -17.92 -0.33
CA SER A 196 2.47 -18.86 -0.84
C SER A 196 2.42 -20.20 -0.12
N GLY A 197 1.93 -20.21 1.12
CA GLY A 197 1.87 -21.40 1.97
C GLY A 197 3.26 -21.86 2.44
N ILE A 198 4.31 -21.02 2.30
CA ILE A 198 5.68 -21.33 2.72
C ILE A 198 5.74 -21.66 4.21
N LYS A 199 6.58 -22.62 4.58
CA LYS A 199 6.77 -23.08 5.96
C LYS A 199 8.25 -23.01 6.35
N PRO A 200 8.57 -23.03 7.66
CA PRO A 200 9.94 -23.10 8.14
C PRO A 200 10.74 -24.21 7.45
N LYS A 201 12.03 -23.95 7.17
CA LYS A 201 12.98 -24.83 6.48
C LYS A 201 12.70 -25.09 5.00
N GLN A 202 11.66 -24.48 4.43
CA GLN A 202 11.39 -24.53 3.00
C GLN A 202 12.12 -23.42 2.26
N VAL A 203 12.27 -23.58 0.93
CA VAL A 203 12.95 -22.65 0.04
C VAL A 203 11.95 -21.75 -0.66
N LEU A 204 12.08 -20.45 -0.42
CA LEU A 204 11.26 -19.41 -1.02
C LEU A 204 12.05 -18.63 -2.08
N GLY A 205 11.52 -18.52 -3.28
CA GLY A 205 12.03 -17.61 -4.31
C GLY A 205 11.32 -16.25 -4.28
N LEU A 206 12.07 -15.15 -4.30
CA LEU A 206 11.54 -13.80 -4.47
C LEU A 206 12.01 -13.25 -5.81
N TYR A 207 11.09 -13.02 -6.73
CA TYR A 207 11.34 -12.44 -8.05
C TYR A 207 11.06 -10.95 -8.02
N GLY A 208 12.09 -10.12 -8.26
CA GLY A 208 12.09 -8.68 -8.02
C GLY A 208 12.36 -8.35 -6.54
N PHE A 209 13.14 -7.29 -6.30
CA PHE A 209 13.55 -6.92 -4.95
C PHE A 209 13.32 -5.42 -4.68
N GLY A 210 12.04 -5.01 -4.68
CA GLY A 210 11.56 -3.68 -4.34
C GLY A 210 11.02 -3.57 -2.92
N ALA A 211 10.20 -2.54 -2.66
CA ALA A 211 9.68 -2.20 -1.33
C ALA A 211 9.00 -3.38 -0.59
N SER A 212 8.16 -4.17 -1.26
CA SER A 212 7.48 -5.30 -0.59
C SER A 212 8.42 -6.49 -0.37
N ALA A 213 9.30 -6.77 -1.34
CA ALA A 213 10.20 -7.92 -1.25
C ALA A 213 11.24 -7.77 -0.12
N HIS A 214 11.78 -6.54 0.08
CA HIS A 214 12.76 -6.32 1.15
C HIS A 214 12.17 -6.44 2.57
N ILE A 215 10.86 -6.24 2.71
CA ILE A 215 10.15 -6.50 3.97
C ILE A 215 9.82 -8.00 4.07
N ALA A 216 9.33 -8.61 2.99
CA ALA A 216 8.95 -10.01 2.96
C ALA A 216 10.12 -10.96 3.29
N ILE A 217 11.34 -10.68 2.80
CA ILE A 217 12.53 -11.50 3.12
C ILE A 217 12.81 -11.55 4.62
N GLN A 218 12.64 -10.42 5.33
CA GLN A 218 12.90 -10.36 6.77
C GLN A 218 11.87 -11.19 7.56
N VAL A 219 10.61 -11.19 7.12
CA VAL A 219 9.57 -12.06 7.67
C VAL A 219 9.87 -13.52 7.38
N ALA A 220 10.21 -13.85 6.13
CA ALA A 220 10.53 -15.22 5.74
C ALA A 220 11.75 -15.78 6.50
N ASN A 221 12.80 -14.99 6.67
CA ASN A 221 13.97 -15.34 7.47
C ASN A 221 13.61 -15.56 8.96
N HIS A 222 12.74 -14.68 9.52
CA HIS A 222 12.23 -14.85 10.87
C HIS A 222 11.45 -16.17 11.03
N TRP A 223 10.70 -16.57 10.01
CA TRP A 223 10.02 -17.87 9.99
C TRP A 223 10.96 -19.06 9.79
N GLY A 224 12.26 -18.83 9.55
CA GLY A 224 13.26 -19.86 9.33
C GLY A 224 13.21 -20.50 7.93
N CYS A 225 12.77 -19.73 6.92
CA CYS A 225 12.83 -20.13 5.52
C CYS A 225 14.23 -19.90 4.94
N THR A 226 14.60 -20.68 3.92
CA THR A 226 15.73 -20.39 3.04
C THR A 226 15.23 -19.48 1.91
N VAL A 227 15.83 -18.29 1.70
CA VAL A 227 15.33 -17.34 0.72
C VAL A 227 16.33 -17.13 -0.42
N PHE A 228 15.87 -17.34 -1.64
CA PHE A 228 16.60 -17.04 -2.88
C PHE A 228 15.97 -15.84 -3.57
N VAL A 229 16.80 -14.91 -4.06
CA VAL A 229 16.33 -13.66 -4.68
C VAL A 229 16.75 -13.60 -6.14
N PHE A 230 15.78 -13.35 -7.01
CA PHE A 230 15.94 -13.21 -8.44
C PHE A 230 15.68 -11.76 -8.85
N THR A 231 16.68 -11.12 -9.45
CA THR A 231 16.56 -9.73 -9.91
C THR A 231 16.70 -9.65 -11.42
N ARG A 232 16.43 -8.47 -11.98
CA ARG A 232 16.80 -8.21 -13.37
C ARG A 232 18.32 -8.19 -13.48
N LYS A 233 18.85 -8.74 -14.58
CA LYS A 233 20.29 -8.76 -14.85
C LYS A 233 20.91 -7.35 -14.71
N GLY A 234 21.98 -7.26 -13.93
CA GLY A 234 22.71 -6.02 -13.70
C GLY A 234 22.22 -5.13 -12.55
N GLN A 235 21.18 -5.52 -11.81
CA GLN A 235 20.68 -4.79 -10.62
C GLN A 235 21.52 -5.08 -9.37
N LYS A 236 22.81 -4.71 -9.39
CA LYS A 236 23.77 -5.01 -8.31
C LYS A 236 23.36 -4.44 -6.95
N GLU A 237 22.76 -3.24 -6.92
CA GLU A 237 22.30 -2.63 -5.66
C GLU A 237 21.20 -3.44 -4.99
N HIS A 238 20.20 -3.91 -5.75
CA HIS A 238 19.15 -4.78 -5.22
C HIS A 238 19.70 -6.14 -4.77
N GLN A 239 20.67 -6.70 -5.50
CA GLN A 239 21.33 -7.94 -5.12
C GLN A 239 22.09 -7.79 -3.81
N ALA A 240 22.91 -6.75 -3.67
CA ALA A 240 23.63 -6.47 -2.44
C ALA A 240 22.69 -6.24 -1.23
N LEU A 241 21.57 -5.53 -1.44
CA LEU A 241 20.57 -5.35 -0.39
C LEU A 241 19.93 -6.69 0.00
N ALA A 242 19.64 -7.57 -0.96
CA ALA A 242 19.10 -8.90 -0.68
C ALA A 242 20.05 -9.74 0.17
N GLU A 243 21.34 -9.74 -0.16
CA GLU A 243 22.39 -10.43 0.62
C GLU A 243 22.50 -9.86 2.04
N GLN A 244 22.49 -8.52 2.19
CA GLN A 244 22.50 -7.85 3.50
C GLN A 244 21.30 -8.22 4.37
N LEU A 245 20.13 -8.43 3.73
CA LEU A 245 18.89 -8.82 4.41
C LEU A 245 18.77 -10.35 4.61
N GLY A 246 19.82 -11.12 4.27
CA GLY A 246 19.91 -12.53 4.58
C GLY A 246 19.40 -13.47 3.49
N ALA A 247 19.44 -13.07 2.21
CA ALA A 247 19.25 -14.01 1.11
C ALA A 247 20.40 -15.02 1.09
N GLN A 248 20.09 -16.31 1.02
CA GLN A 248 21.10 -17.38 0.95
C GLN A 248 21.63 -17.59 -0.46
N TRP A 249 20.95 -17.06 -1.46
CA TRP A 249 21.41 -17.01 -2.84
C TRP A 249 20.75 -15.82 -3.57
N VAL A 250 21.52 -15.24 -4.48
CA VAL A 250 21.05 -14.12 -5.33
C VAL A 250 21.50 -14.35 -6.76
N GLY A 251 20.59 -14.20 -7.72
CA GLY A 251 20.85 -14.36 -9.15
C GLY A 251 19.96 -13.47 -10.03
N ALA A 252 20.13 -13.61 -11.33
CA ALA A 252 19.24 -13.00 -12.30
C ALA A 252 18.01 -13.88 -12.55
N THR A 253 16.89 -13.29 -12.96
CA THR A 253 15.74 -14.02 -13.50
C THR A 253 16.23 -14.89 -14.68
N GLY A 254 15.92 -16.18 -14.65
CA GLY A 254 16.41 -17.19 -15.60
C GLY A 254 17.66 -17.95 -15.15
N ASP A 255 18.36 -17.50 -14.12
CA ASP A 255 19.44 -18.29 -13.53
C ASP A 255 18.89 -19.50 -12.79
N THR A 256 19.66 -20.62 -12.78
CA THR A 256 19.28 -21.81 -12.06
C THR A 256 19.68 -21.66 -10.58
N PRO A 257 18.71 -21.73 -9.65
CA PRO A 257 19.03 -21.68 -8.22
C PRO A 257 19.72 -22.97 -7.76
N PRO A 258 20.44 -22.95 -6.61
CA PRO A 258 21.14 -24.12 -6.06
C PRO A 258 20.22 -25.32 -5.81
N GLU A 259 18.97 -25.06 -5.47
CA GLU A 259 17.94 -26.10 -5.29
C GLU A 259 16.56 -25.57 -5.73
N LYS A 260 15.61 -26.50 -5.96
CA LYS A 260 14.24 -26.13 -6.35
C LYS A 260 13.48 -25.46 -5.21
N LEU A 261 12.56 -24.56 -5.60
CA LEU A 261 11.76 -23.77 -4.69
C LEU A 261 10.51 -24.54 -4.22
N ASP A 262 10.17 -24.40 -2.95
CA ASP A 262 8.89 -24.87 -2.42
C ASP A 262 7.76 -23.88 -2.79
N ALA A 263 8.06 -22.57 -2.77
CA ALA A 263 7.18 -21.51 -3.25
C ALA A 263 7.99 -20.38 -3.86
N ALA A 264 7.31 -19.54 -4.66
CA ALA A 264 7.89 -18.31 -5.19
C ALA A 264 6.88 -17.16 -5.09
N ILE A 265 7.37 -15.93 -4.89
CA ILE A 265 6.57 -14.71 -4.95
C ILE A 265 7.15 -13.81 -6.03
N ASP A 266 6.31 -13.40 -6.97
CA ASP A 266 6.70 -12.50 -8.05
C ASP A 266 6.16 -11.09 -7.79
N PHE A 267 7.08 -10.16 -7.55
CA PHE A 267 6.84 -8.73 -7.34
C PHE A 267 7.07 -7.90 -8.60
N THR A 268 7.37 -8.54 -9.72
CA THR A 268 7.72 -7.82 -10.95
C THR A 268 6.49 -7.40 -11.76
N PRO A 269 6.58 -6.32 -12.53
CA PRO A 269 5.50 -5.91 -13.42
C PRO A 269 5.47 -6.67 -14.76
N VAL A 270 6.37 -7.65 -15.00
CA VAL A 270 6.51 -8.39 -16.26
C VAL A 270 6.08 -9.83 -16.13
N GLY A 271 5.70 -10.48 -17.24
CA GLY A 271 5.13 -11.83 -17.24
C GLY A 271 6.15 -12.96 -17.15
N GLU A 272 7.36 -12.79 -17.68
CA GLU A 272 8.40 -13.83 -17.79
C GLU A 272 8.77 -14.48 -16.43
N PRO A 273 8.94 -13.74 -15.33
CA PRO A 273 9.32 -14.33 -14.04
C PRO A 273 8.34 -15.37 -13.52
N VAL A 274 7.07 -15.28 -13.90
CA VAL A 274 6.06 -16.28 -13.50
C VAL A 274 6.38 -17.64 -14.11
N ARG A 275 6.72 -17.67 -15.41
CA ARG A 275 7.11 -18.91 -16.10
C ARG A 275 8.42 -19.45 -15.57
N GLU A 276 9.43 -18.58 -15.39
CA GLU A 276 10.74 -18.97 -14.86
C GLU A 276 10.60 -19.57 -13.45
N ALA A 277 9.81 -18.95 -12.58
CA ALA A 277 9.53 -19.47 -11.25
C ALA A 277 8.87 -20.86 -11.29
N LEU A 278 7.86 -21.06 -12.14
CA LEU A 278 7.22 -22.38 -12.31
C LEU A 278 8.21 -23.46 -12.73
N GLY A 279 9.18 -23.14 -13.60
CA GLY A 279 10.19 -24.07 -14.08
C GLY A 279 11.10 -24.61 -12.98
N VAL A 280 11.34 -23.84 -11.94
CA VAL A 280 12.22 -24.21 -10.82
C VAL A 280 11.48 -24.61 -9.54
N LEU A 281 10.14 -24.68 -9.57
CA LEU A 281 9.35 -25.20 -8.44
C LEU A 281 9.55 -26.70 -8.24
N LYS A 282 9.48 -27.14 -6.99
CA LYS A 282 9.22 -28.53 -6.61
C LYS A 282 7.80 -28.96 -7.05
N LYS A 283 7.50 -30.24 -6.95
CA LYS A 283 6.13 -30.76 -7.10
C LYS A 283 5.26 -30.21 -5.97
N GLY A 284 4.03 -29.80 -6.29
CA GLY A 284 3.09 -29.16 -5.34
C GLY A 284 3.47 -27.73 -4.94
N GLY A 285 4.49 -27.15 -5.58
CA GLY A 285 4.93 -25.79 -5.30
C GLY A 285 3.99 -24.73 -5.89
N ARG A 286 4.05 -23.52 -5.36
CA ARG A 286 3.17 -22.42 -5.75
C ARG A 286 3.94 -21.16 -6.11
N VAL A 287 3.55 -20.51 -7.24
CA VAL A 287 3.93 -19.13 -7.57
C VAL A 287 2.80 -18.19 -7.16
N VAL A 288 3.13 -17.19 -6.35
CA VAL A 288 2.21 -16.12 -5.95
C VAL A 288 2.59 -14.84 -6.69
N ILE A 289 1.67 -14.29 -7.47
CA ILE A 289 1.88 -13.04 -8.20
C ILE A 289 1.41 -11.89 -7.33
N ASN A 290 2.35 -11.08 -6.86
CA ASN A 290 2.10 -9.88 -6.08
C ASN A 290 2.41 -8.64 -6.93
N ALA A 291 1.58 -8.38 -7.91
CA ALA A 291 1.66 -7.21 -8.79
C ALA A 291 0.24 -6.77 -9.15
N ILE A 292 -0.03 -5.47 -9.09
CA ILE A 292 -1.34 -4.90 -9.47
C ILE A 292 -1.66 -5.24 -10.93
N ARG A 293 -0.63 -5.22 -11.79
CA ARG A 293 -0.77 -5.53 -13.23
C ARG A 293 0.54 -6.08 -13.80
N LYS A 294 0.41 -6.73 -14.94
CA LYS A 294 1.54 -7.10 -15.80
C LYS A 294 1.53 -6.19 -17.04
N ILE A 295 2.68 -5.62 -17.38
CA ILE A 295 2.84 -4.74 -18.56
C ILE A 295 2.92 -5.55 -19.86
N ASN A 296 3.23 -6.85 -19.77
CA ASN A 296 3.21 -7.82 -20.87
C ASN A 296 2.58 -9.13 -20.38
N PRO A 297 1.99 -9.93 -21.29
CA PRO A 297 1.39 -11.21 -20.94
C PRO A 297 2.38 -12.16 -20.26
N ILE A 298 1.86 -13.05 -19.41
CA ILE A 298 2.62 -14.24 -18.98
C ILE A 298 2.87 -15.08 -20.25
N PRO A 299 4.12 -15.49 -20.50
CA PRO A 299 4.42 -16.34 -21.66
C PRO A 299 3.62 -17.64 -21.64
N GLU A 300 3.45 -18.23 -22.83
CA GLU A 300 2.79 -19.52 -22.99
C GLU A 300 3.42 -20.58 -22.07
N LEU A 301 2.55 -21.36 -21.41
CA LEU A 301 2.91 -22.39 -20.46
C LEU A 301 2.61 -23.77 -21.07
N ASP A 302 3.64 -24.55 -21.38
CA ASP A 302 3.47 -25.98 -21.65
C ASP A 302 3.01 -26.68 -20.36
N TYR A 303 1.89 -27.37 -20.44
CA TYR A 303 1.25 -28.00 -19.29
C TYR A 303 2.17 -29.02 -18.61
N ALA A 304 2.80 -29.91 -19.39
CA ALA A 304 3.63 -30.97 -18.84
C ALA A 304 4.88 -30.43 -18.14
N THR A 305 5.46 -29.37 -18.65
CA THR A 305 6.69 -28.74 -18.12
C THR A 305 6.42 -27.87 -16.91
N TYR A 306 5.39 -27.03 -16.96
CA TYR A 306 5.23 -25.96 -15.97
C TYR A 306 4.13 -26.21 -14.94
N VAL A 307 3.04 -26.91 -15.29
CA VAL A 307 1.85 -27.04 -14.44
C VAL A 307 1.71 -28.46 -13.88
N TRP A 308 2.02 -29.49 -14.68
CA TRP A 308 1.99 -30.87 -14.24
C TRP A 308 2.74 -31.05 -12.90
N HIS A 309 2.37 -31.97 -12.07
CA HIS A 309 2.84 -32.20 -10.70
C HIS A 309 2.23 -31.24 -9.67
N GLU A 310 0.97 -30.86 -9.86
CA GLU A 310 0.19 -30.05 -8.88
C GLU A 310 0.82 -28.68 -8.58
N ARG A 311 1.51 -28.08 -9.56
CA ARG A 311 2.04 -26.73 -9.40
C ARG A 311 0.93 -25.71 -9.56
N GLU A 312 0.95 -24.65 -8.76
CA GLU A 312 -0.10 -23.65 -8.70
C GLU A 312 0.41 -22.26 -9.09
N ILE A 313 -0.47 -21.48 -9.71
CA ILE A 313 -0.33 -20.01 -9.83
C ILE A 313 -1.48 -19.38 -9.04
N LYS A 314 -1.14 -18.43 -8.17
CA LYS A 314 -2.11 -17.68 -7.38
C LYS A 314 -1.78 -16.19 -7.42
N SER A 315 -2.78 -15.32 -7.58
CA SER A 315 -2.61 -13.86 -7.48
C SER A 315 -2.88 -13.37 -6.06
N VAL A 316 -2.31 -12.22 -5.73
CA VAL A 316 -2.66 -11.43 -4.55
C VAL A 316 -3.58 -10.30 -5.00
N ALA A 317 -4.84 -10.33 -4.57
CA ALA A 317 -5.81 -9.27 -4.84
C ALA A 317 -5.80 -8.28 -3.65
N ASN A 318 -4.73 -7.50 -3.52
CA ASN A 318 -4.51 -6.56 -2.43
C ASN A 318 -4.52 -7.23 -1.03
N VAL A 319 -4.88 -6.51 0.03
CA VAL A 319 -4.81 -6.96 1.43
C VAL A 319 -6.20 -7.16 2.03
N ALA A 320 -6.33 -8.09 2.98
CA ALA A 320 -7.49 -8.20 3.85
C ALA A 320 -7.16 -7.56 5.22
N ARG A 321 -8.18 -7.21 6.00
CA ARG A 321 -8.04 -6.62 7.34
C ARG A 321 -7.09 -7.42 8.24
N ARG A 322 -7.29 -8.74 8.30
CA ARG A 322 -6.46 -9.65 9.09
C ARG A 322 -4.97 -9.60 8.72
N ASP A 323 -4.61 -9.24 7.49
CA ASP A 323 -3.20 -9.18 7.09
C ASP A 323 -2.48 -8.04 7.82
N ALA A 324 -3.15 -6.89 8.00
CA ALA A 324 -2.61 -5.78 8.78
C ALA A 324 -2.61 -6.09 10.30
N GLU A 325 -3.70 -6.68 10.80
CA GLU A 325 -3.85 -7.08 12.21
C GLU A 325 -2.78 -8.10 12.64
N GLU A 326 -2.39 -9.02 11.75
CA GLU A 326 -1.35 -10.02 12.01
C GLU A 326 0.07 -9.46 11.78
N PHE A 327 0.26 -8.68 10.71
CA PHE A 327 1.58 -8.22 10.30
C PHE A 327 2.14 -7.11 11.20
N LEU A 328 1.36 -6.11 11.58
CA LEU A 328 1.89 -4.96 12.33
C LEU A 328 2.50 -5.36 13.69
N PRO A 329 1.85 -6.22 14.50
CA PRO A 329 2.48 -6.75 15.72
C PRO A 329 3.71 -7.61 15.43
N LEU A 330 3.69 -8.42 14.37
CA LEU A 330 4.84 -9.23 13.95
C LEU A 330 6.01 -8.34 13.53
N ALA A 331 5.78 -7.30 12.75
CA ALA A 331 6.80 -6.34 12.34
C ALA A 331 7.51 -5.67 13.53
N ALA A 332 6.80 -5.45 14.65
CA ALA A 332 7.40 -4.92 15.86
C ALA A 332 8.37 -5.90 16.54
N GLN A 333 8.16 -7.20 16.38
CA GLN A 333 9.01 -8.26 16.95
C GLN A 333 10.26 -8.52 16.09
N ILE A 334 10.18 -8.25 14.80
CA ILE A 334 11.28 -8.42 13.85
C ILE A 334 12.09 -7.10 13.79
N PRO A 335 13.41 -7.12 13.58
CA PRO A 335 14.22 -5.91 13.44
C PRO A 335 14.03 -5.25 12.06
N ILE A 336 12.78 -5.12 11.60
CA ILE A 336 12.46 -4.40 10.35
C ILE A 336 12.70 -2.91 10.58
N ILE A 337 13.47 -2.31 9.70
CA ILE A 337 13.69 -0.85 9.64
C ILE A 337 13.37 -0.43 8.22
N PRO A 338 12.17 0.15 7.97
CA PRO A 338 11.84 0.70 6.68
C PRO A 338 12.77 1.89 6.36
N SER A 339 13.42 1.84 5.19
CA SER A 339 14.16 3.00 4.68
C SER A 339 13.15 3.96 4.07
N VAL A 340 13.14 5.21 4.52
CA VAL A 340 12.17 6.22 4.09
C VAL A 340 12.87 7.47 3.57
N GLN A 341 12.24 8.14 2.60
CA GLN A 341 12.59 9.46 2.14
C GLN A 341 11.39 10.38 2.39
N GLU A 342 11.57 11.35 3.29
CA GLU A 342 10.50 12.24 3.72
C GLU A 342 10.36 13.46 2.81
N PHE A 343 9.12 13.93 2.68
CA PHE A 343 8.72 15.13 1.95
C PHE A 343 7.63 15.83 2.76
N GLU A 344 7.48 17.15 2.57
CA GLU A 344 6.31 17.86 3.10
C GLU A 344 5.07 17.56 2.23
N LEU A 345 3.85 17.73 2.77
CA LEU A 345 2.60 17.49 2.04
C LEU A 345 2.57 18.22 0.68
N GLN A 346 3.01 19.49 0.64
CA GLN A 346 3.06 20.30 -0.58
C GLN A 346 4.08 19.78 -1.61
N GLU A 347 5.01 18.93 -1.21
CA GLU A 347 6.01 18.31 -2.09
C GLU A 347 5.52 16.97 -2.70
N ALA A 348 4.25 16.61 -2.52
CA ALA A 348 3.67 15.36 -3.06
C ALA A 348 3.97 15.15 -4.55
N ASN A 349 3.88 16.20 -5.36
CA ASN A 349 4.20 16.14 -6.79
C ASN A 349 5.68 15.81 -7.06
N GLN A 350 6.59 16.30 -6.22
CA GLN A 350 8.02 15.96 -6.31
C GLN A 350 8.25 14.48 -5.96
N ALA A 351 7.65 14.01 -4.87
CA ALA A 351 7.73 12.61 -4.46
C ALA A 351 7.22 11.66 -5.55
N LEU A 352 6.05 11.94 -6.14
CA LEU A 352 5.46 11.17 -7.23
C LEU A 352 6.36 11.13 -8.49
N ARG A 353 6.99 12.25 -8.86
CA ARG A 353 7.93 12.28 -9.99
C ARG A 353 9.19 11.46 -9.72
N LEU A 354 9.74 11.52 -8.50
CA LEU A 354 10.90 10.70 -8.12
C LEU A 354 10.56 9.22 -8.14
N LEU A 355 9.37 8.85 -7.65
CA LEU A 355 8.88 7.48 -7.69
C LEU A 355 8.72 7.00 -9.14
N LYS A 356 8.04 7.77 -10.00
CA LYS A 356 7.85 7.42 -11.42
C LYS A 356 9.18 7.29 -12.17
N ALA A 357 10.17 8.13 -11.86
CA ALA A 357 11.51 8.09 -12.44
C ALA A 357 12.39 6.96 -11.89
N GLY A 358 11.92 6.16 -10.91
CA GLY A 358 12.72 5.14 -10.25
C GLY A 358 13.91 5.68 -9.45
N ARG A 359 13.82 6.93 -9.00
CA ARG A 359 14.87 7.63 -8.24
C ARG A 359 14.55 7.83 -6.76
N MET A 360 13.44 7.25 -6.29
CA MET A 360 13.08 7.24 -4.87
C MET A 360 14.05 6.36 -4.08
N ARG A 361 14.56 6.87 -2.96
CA ARG A 361 15.44 6.12 -2.04
C ARG A 361 14.61 5.54 -0.89
N GLY A 362 14.36 4.24 -0.92
CA GLY A 362 13.44 3.60 0.02
C GLY A 362 11.98 3.92 -0.33
N ALA A 363 11.12 4.02 0.69
CA ALA A 363 9.73 4.44 0.54
C ALA A 363 9.59 5.96 0.65
N GLY A 364 8.86 6.59 -0.26
CA GLY A 364 8.49 8.00 -0.13
C GLY A 364 7.42 8.18 0.95
N VAL A 365 7.54 9.21 1.78
CA VAL A 365 6.55 9.50 2.83
C VAL A 365 6.32 11.00 2.91
N LEU A 366 5.06 11.43 2.85
CA LEU A 366 4.64 12.79 3.08
C LEU A 366 4.45 13.02 4.59
N ARG A 367 5.11 14.03 5.15
CA ARG A 367 4.77 14.58 6.47
C ARG A 367 3.64 15.55 6.31
N VAL A 368 2.53 15.31 6.99
CA VAL A 368 1.27 16.05 6.81
C VAL A 368 1.03 17.08 7.91
N SER A 369 1.24 16.67 9.15
CA SER A 369 1.14 17.55 10.33
C SER A 369 2.13 17.12 11.40
N GLU A 370 2.51 18.08 12.23
CA GLU A 370 3.30 17.82 13.44
C GLU A 370 2.44 17.23 14.57
#